data_c66f060ebb904e657c7c04574eb98f85
#
_entry.id   c66f060ebb904e657c7c04574eb98f85
#
_cell.length_a   1.000
_cell.length_b   1.000
_cell.length_c   1.000
_cell.angle_alpha   90.00
_cell.angle_beta   90.00
_cell.angle_gamma   90.00
#
_symmetry.space_group_name_H-M   'P 1'
#
loop_
_entity.id
_entity.type
_entity.pdbx_description
1 polymer ?
#
loop_
_entity_poly.entity_id
_entity_poly.type
_entity_poly.pdbx_seq_one_letter_code
_entity_poly.pdbx_strand_id
1 'polypeptide(L)'
;MPKFLAHENKKKVPSVSLYISSILMSLFMILVVTANNVYLACIDITGVIILPCYLLSSIYLWKIAQKREIFANDSRKRNKSLFIGILSTIYCLWLLYAAGLNYLLISTIIYAVGIIFYYFARKEYDKKGTPLFNKWELALAIIICILAVVSVYLLVTKKISL
;
A
#
# COMPACT_ATOMS: atom_id res chain seq x y z
N MET A 1 -3.54 -11.09 -8.49
CA MET A 1 -2.99 -12.07 -7.52
C MET A 1 -2.31 -13.19 -8.29
N PRO A 2 -1.18 -13.74 -7.84
CA PRO A 2 -0.58 -14.94 -8.44
C PRO A 2 -1.59 -16.11 -8.44
N LYS A 3 -1.61 -16.94 -9.47
CA LYS A 3 -2.57 -18.07 -9.60
C LYS A 3 -2.50 -19.04 -8.42
N PHE A 4 -1.31 -19.19 -7.85
CA PHE A 4 -1.10 -20.01 -6.65
C PHE A 4 -1.96 -19.55 -5.46
N LEU A 5 -2.10 -18.23 -5.24
CA LEU A 5 -2.92 -17.66 -4.15
C LEU A 5 -4.42 -17.59 -4.51
N ALA A 6 -4.74 -17.66 -5.81
CA ALA A 6 -6.11 -17.59 -6.32
C ALA A 6 -6.77 -18.97 -6.46
N HIS A 7 -6.12 -20.05 -5.98
CA HIS A 7 -6.69 -21.39 -6.05
C HIS A 7 -7.94 -21.50 -5.18
N GLU A 8 -9.08 -21.66 -5.82
CA GLU A 8 -10.39 -21.78 -5.18
C GLU A 8 -10.74 -23.25 -4.88
N ASN A 9 -11.24 -23.49 -3.69
CA ASN A 9 -11.79 -24.79 -3.31
C ASN A 9 -13.18 -24.98 -3.97
N LYS A 10 -13.77 -26.20 -3.91
CA LYS A 10 -15.11 -26.54 -4.39
C LYS A 10 -16.20 -25.56 -3.94
N LYS A 11 -15.99 -24.83 -2.85
CA LYS A 11 -16.89 -23.79 -2.32
C LYS A 11 -16.56 -22.38 -2.80
N LYS A 12 -15.73 -22.20 -3.85
CA LYS A 12 -15.28 -20.91 -4.39
C LYS A 12 -14.59 -20.00 -3.35
N VAL A 13 -13.89 -20.59 -2.38
CA VAL A 13 -13.12 -19.87 -1.36
C VAL A 13 -11.63 -20.04 -1.64
N PRO A 14 -10.81 -18.99 -1.62
CA PRO A 14 -9.36 -19.05 -1.83
C PRO A 14 -8.67 -19.66 -0.58
N SER A 15 -8.71 -20.98 -0.44
CA SER A 15 -8.24 -21.69 0.75
C SER A 15 -6.75 -21.48 1.02
N VAL A 16 -5.91 -21.45 -0.02
CA VAL A 16 -4.46 -21.23 0.13
C VAL A 16 -4.16 -19.87 0.73
N SER A 17 -4.84 -18.83 0.28
CA SER A 17 -4.68 -17.48 0.82
C SER A 17 -5.09 -17.41 2.29
N LEU A 18 -6.17 -18.08 2.68
CA LEU A 18 -6.64 -18.14 4.06
C LEU A 18 -5.65 -18.88 4.97
N TYR A 19 -5.11 -20.01 4.54
CA TYR A 19 -4.10 -20.75 5.33
C TYR A 19 -2.84 -19.91 5.55
N ILE A 20 -2.33 -19.26 4.50
CA ILE A 20 -1.14 -18.39 4.60
C ILE A 20 -1.42 -17.24 5.56
N SER A 21 -2.56 -16.56 5.44
CA SER A 21 -2.93 -15.47 6.34
C SER A 21 -3.05 -15.94 7.80
N SER A 22 -3.65 -17.12 8.05
CA SER A 22 -3.79 -17.68 9.40
C SER A 22 -2.44 -18.05 10.00
N ILE A 23 -1.53 -18.63 9.23
CA ILE A 23 -0.18 -18.95 9.68
C ILE A 23 0.59 -17.67 10.02
N LEU A 24 0.51 -16.65 9.15
CA LEU A 24 1.15 -15.35 9.37
C LEU A 24 0.62 -14.67 10.63
N MET A 25 -0.71 -14.67 10.83
CA MET A 25 -1.31 -14.13 12.06
C MET A 25 -0.87 -14.88 13.31
N SER A 26 -0.81 -16.21 13.27
CA SER A 26 -0.36 -17.02 14.40
C SER A 26 1.11 -16.74 14.74
N LEU A 27 1.97 -16.64 13.74
CA LEU A 27 3.38 -16.27 13.92
C LEU A 27 3.54 -14.88 14.52
N PHE A 28 2.71 -13.93 14.07
CA PHE A 28 2.69 -12.56 14.59
C PHE A 28 2.25 -12.52 16.06
N MET A 29 1.24 -13.30 16.44
CA MET A 29 0.79 -13.42 17.83
C MET A 29 1.89 -13.94 18.76
N ILE A 30 2.67 -14.92 18.32
CA ILE A 30 3.82 -15.43 19.08
C ILE A 30 4.87 -14.33 19.29
N LEU A 31 5.17 -13.55 18.22
CA LEU A 31 6.10 -12.43 18.30
C LEU A 31 5.64 -11.35 19.30
N VAL A 32 4.35 -11.02 19.31
CA VAL A 32 3.77 -10.01 20.22
C VAL A 32 3.88 -10.45 21.68
N VAL A 33 3.66 -11.74 21.96
CA VAL A 33 3.76 -12.27 23.34
C VAL A 33 5.19 -12.26 23.87
N THR A 34 6.19 -12.43 22.97
CA THR A 34 7.61 -12.50 23.38
C THR A 34 8.29 -11.14 23.54
N ALA A 35 7.74 -10.06 22.99
CA ALA A 35 8.39 -8.74 22.99
C ALA A 35 7.43 -7.62 23.44
N ASN A 36 7.71 -7.01 24.58
CA ASN A 36 6.83 -6.05 25.28
C ASN A 36 6.44 -4.79 24.46
N ASN A 37 7.24 -4.37 23.50
CA ASN A 37 7.00 -3.14 22.71
C ASN A 37 6.56 -3.40 21.26
N VAL A 38 6.57 -4.66 20.82
CA VAL A 38 6.25 -5.01 19.42
C VAL A 38 4.79 -4.73 19.08
N TYR A 39 3.89 -4.87 20.03
CA TYR A 39 2.47 -4.62 19.81
C TYR A 39 2.17 -3.18 19.36
N LEU A 40 2.71 -2.19 20.08
CA LEU A 40 2.53 -0.77 19.73
C LEU A 40 3.17 -0.44 18.39
N ALA A 41 4.40 -0.90 18.16
CA ALA A 41 5.08 -0.69 16.89
C ALA A 41 4.31 -1.31 15.70
N CYS A 42 3.69 -2.46 15.89
CA CYS A 42 2.87 -3.11 14.86
C CYS A 42 1.60 -2.33 14.55
N ILE A 43 0.93 -1.76 15.57
CA ILE A 43 -0.22 -0.88 15.36
C ILE A 43 0.19 0.35 14.57
N ASP A 44 1.27 1.01 14.96
CA ASP A 44 1.75 2.22 14.30
C ASP A 44 2.15 1.94 12.84
N ILE A 45 2.90 0.88 12.58
CA ILE A 45 3.29 0.48 11.22
C ILE A 45 2.06 0.14 10.39
N THR A 46 1.09 -0.60 10.93
CA THR A 46 -0.14 -0.96 10.21
C THR A 46 -0.95 0.28 9.85
N GLY A 47 -1.08 1.23 10.76
CA GLY A 47 -1.74 2.51 10.50
C GLY A 47 -1.06 3.29 9.39
N VAL A 48 0.27 3.35 9.40
CA VAL A 48 1.06 4.10 8.40
C VAL A 48 1.01 3.46 7.02
N ILE A 49 1.01 2.13 6.91
CA ILE A 49 0.96 1.43 5.61
C ILE A 49 -0.30 1.76 4.82
N ILE A 50 -1.43 1.99 5.45
CA ILE A 50 -2.68 2.25 4.73
C ILE A 50 -2.80 3.70 4.23
N LEU A 51 -2.08 4.65 4.85
CA LEU A 51 -2.18 6.09 4.54
C LEU A 51 -1.86 6.45 3.08
N PRO A 52 -0.80 5.93 2.44
CA PRO A 52 -0.53 6.20 1.03
C PRO A 52 -1.63 5.72 0.08
N CYS A 53 -2.31 4.63 0.41
CA CYS A 53 -3.46 4.14 -0.37
C CYS A 53 -4.62 5.13 -0.30
N TYR A 54 -4.90 5.68 0.88
CA TYR A 54 -5.93 6.71 1.05
C TYR A 54 -5.55 8.01 0.35
N LEU A 55 -4.28 8.42 0.42
CA LEU A 55 -3.79 9.59 -0.30
C LEU A 55 -3.99 9.43 -1.81
N LEU A 56 -3.60 8.30 -2.39
CA LEU A 56 -3.77 8.03 -3.82
C LEU A 56 -5.25 8.01 -4.22
N SER A 57 -6.11 7.43 -3.40
CA SER A 57 -7.57 7.40 -3.64
C SER A 57 -8.17 8.81 -3.63
N SER A 58 -7.75 9.67 -2.70
CA SER A 58 -8.22 11.05 -2.60
C SER A 58 -7.74 11.92 -3.77
N ILE A 59 -6.49 11.77 -4.19
CA ILE A 59 -5.94 12.42 -5.39
C ILE A 59 -6.68 11.95 -6.65
N TYR A 60 -7.00 10.66 -6.72
CA TYR A 60 -7.75 10.10 -7.83
C TYR A 60 -9.17 10.67 -7.90
N LEU A 61 -9.85 10.79 -6.78
CA LEU A 61 -11.16 11.44 -6.69
C LEU A 61 -11.09 12.90 -7.17
N TRP A 62 -10.09 13.64 -6.72
CA TRP A 62 -9.85 15.02 -7.15
C TRP A 62 -9.64 15.10 -8.66
N LYS A 63 -8.77 14.23 -9.23
CA LYS A 63 -8.50 14.16 -10.67
C LYS A 63 -9.74 13.84 -11.50
N ILE A 64 -10.57 12.89 -11.05
CA ILE A 64 -11.82 12.54 -11.73
C ILE A 64 -12.82 13.69 -11.68
N ALA A 65 -12.93 14.35 -10.54
CA ALA A 65 -13.85 15.48 -10.38
C ALA A 65 -13.44 16.70 -11.22
N GLN A 66 -12.14 16.84 -11.57
CA GLN A 66 -11.69 17.84 -12.55
C GLN A 66 -12.10 17.49 -13.98
N LYS A 67 -12.11 16.19 -14.35
CA LYS A 67 -12.55 15.74 -15.65
C LYS A 67 -14.09 15.79 -15.73
N ARG A 68 -14.61 16.65 -16.58
CA ARG A 68 -16.07 16.87 -16.74
C ARG A 68 -16.83 15.64 -17.25
N GLU A 69 -16.14 14.65 -17.81
CA GLU A 69 -16.75 13.50 -18.50
C GLU A 69 -17.69 12.68 -17.60
N ILE A 70 -17.33 12.46 -16.34
CA ILE A 70 -18.09 11.59 -15.41
C ILE A 70 -19.25 12.37 -14.76
N PHE A 71 -19.11 13.68 -14.58
CA PHE A 71 -20.08 14.54 -13.92
C PHE A 71 -20.77 15.51 -14.91
N ALA A 72 -20.93 15.12 -16.19
CA ALA A 72 -21.44 15.99 -17.24
C ALA A 72 -22.83 16.59 -16.94
N ASN A 73 -23.67 15.83 -16.23
CA ASN A 73 -25.05 16.22 -15.97
C ASN A 73 -25.31 16.85 -14.58
N ASP A 74 -24.31 16.92 -13.69
CA ASP A 74 -24.58 17.30 -12.29
C ASP A 74 -23.42 18.15 -11.70
N SER A 75 -23.41 19.44 -12.04
CA SER A 75 -22.39 20.41 -11.57
C SER A 75 -22.30 20.46 -10.04
N ARG A 76 -23.40 20.25 -9.33
CA ARG A 76 -23.44 20.29 -7.87
C ARG A 76 -22.73 19.10 -7.25
N LYS A 77 -22.90 17.89 -7.81
CA LYS A 77 -22.17 16.69 -7.37
C LYS A 77 -20.67 16.81 -7.66
N ARG A 78 -20.31 17.35 -8.82
CA ARG A 78 -18.92 17.60 -9.18
C ARG A 78 -18.22 18.51 -8.17
N ASN A 79 -18.82 19.67 -7.85
CA ASN A 79 -18.23 20.63 -6.92
C ASN A 79 -18.08 20.03 -5.51
N LYS A 80 -19.06 19.25 -5.05
CA LYS A 80 -18.94 18.49 -3.80
C LYS A 80 -17.79 17.49 -3.84
N SER A 81 -17.67 16.70 -4.91
CA SER A 81 -16.57 15.72 -5.06
C SER A 81 -15.21 16.39 -5.16
N LEU A 82 -15.10 17.55 -5.82
CA LEU A 82 -13.89 18.36 -5.83
C LEU A 82 -13.49 18.81 -4.42
N PHE A 83 -14.43 19.40 -3.69
CA PHE A 83 -14.18 19.88 -2.33
C PHE A 83 -13.77 18.74 -1.40
N ILE A 84 -14.49 17.62 -1.44
CA ILE A 84 -14.16 16.42 -0.65
C ILE A 84 -12.79 15.87 -1.03
N GLY A 85 -12.47 15.76 -2.33
CA GLY A 85 -11.19 15.25 -2.82
C GLY A 85 -10.01 16.12 -2.36
N ILE A 86 -10.13 17.44 -2.43
CA ILE A 86 -9.09 18.37 -1.98
C ILE A 86 -8.93 18.28 -0.45
N LEU A 87 -10.01 18.36 0.30
CA LEU A 87 -9.99 18.30 1.76
C LEU A 87 -9.40 16.98 2.26
N SER A 88 -9.80 15.85 1.65
CA SER A 88 -9.29 14.52 1.95
C SER A 88 -7.80 14.41 1.63
N THR A 89 -7.34 14.99 0.53
CA THR A 89 -5.91 15.00 0.16
C THR A 89 -5.08 15.77 1.18
N ILE A 90 -5.53 16.97 1.59
CA ILE A 90 -4.86 17.77 2.60
C ILE A 90 -4.79 17.02 3.94
N TYR A 91 -5.91 16.41 4.34
CA TYR A 91 -5.99 15.62 5.56
C TYR A 91 -5.05 14.40 5.54
N CYS A 92 -5.00 13.66 4.43
CA CYS A 92 -4.07 12.53 4.28
C CYS A 92 -2.61 12.96 4.32
N LEU A 93 -2.26 14.09 3.72
CA LEU A 93 -0.90 14.66 3.81
C LEU A 93 -0.55 15.05 5.25
N TRP A 94 -1.48 15.65 5.97
CA TRP A 94 -1.31 15.95 7.40
C TRP A 94 -1.09 14.68 8.22
N LEU A 95 -1.88 13.62 7.99
CA LEU A 95 -1.73 12.35 8.67
C LEU A 95 -0.37 11.68 8.37
N LEU A 96 0.09 11.74 7.13
CA LEU A 96 1.42 11.23 6.75
C LEU A 96 2.54 11.97 7.49
N TYR A 97 2.41 13.28 7.62
CA TYR A 97 3.36 14.08 8.40
C TYR A 97 3.31 13.73 9.90
N ALA A 98 2.10 13.61 10.46
CA ALA A 98 1.87 13.29 11.87
C ALA A 98 2.32 11.87 12.25
N ALA A 99 2.23 10.92 11.32
CA ALA A 99 2.67 9.53 11.52
C ALA A 99 4.19 9.39 11.76
N GLY A 100 4.96 10.39 11.34
CA GLY A 100 6.42 10.42 11.51
C GLY A 100 7.18 9.73 10.38
N LEU A 101 8.29 10.34 10.01
CA LEU A 101 9.15 9.86 8.90
C LEU A 101 9.74 8.47 9.15
N ASN A 102 9.99 8.11 10.40
CA ASN A 102 10.60 6.83 10.76
C ASN A 102 9.68 5.66 10.37
N TYR A 103 8.40 5.72 10.74
CA TYR A 103 7.43 4.67 10.41
C TYR A 103 7.11 4.63 8.91
N LEU A 104 7.10 5.79 8.25
CA LEU A 104 6.98 5.86 6.79
C LEU A 104 8.14 5.15 6.09
N LEU A 105 9.38 5.38 6.53
CA LEU A 105 10.55 4.70 5.99
C LEU A 105 10.48 3.18 6.20
N ILE A 106 10.10 2.73 7.37
CA ILE A 106 9.92 1.29 7.65
C ILE A 106 8.84 0.68 6.76
N SER A 107 7.73 1.39 6.53
CA SER A 107 6.65 0.93 5.65
C SER A 107 7.10 0.74 4.20
N THR A 108 8.13 1.47 3.73
CA THR A 108 8.67 1.30 2.37
C THR A 108 9.30 -0.07 2.15
N ILE A 109 9.81 -0.71 3.20
CA ILE A 109 10.34 -2.09 3.13
C ILE A 109 9.21 -3.06 2.75
N ILE A 110 8.05 -2.91 3.39
CA ILE A 110 6.87 -3.75 3.13
C ILE A 110 6.34 -3.50 1.72
N TYR A 111 6.33 -2.24 1.27
CA TYR A 111 5.97 -1.92 -0.12
C TYR A 111 6.94 -2.52 -1.14
N ALA A 112 8.24 -2.54 -0.86
CA ALA A 112 9.23 -3.16 -1.75
C ALA A 112 8.95 -4.67 -1.92
N VAL A 113 8.62 -5.36 -0.82
CA VAL A 113 8.17 -6.77 -0.90
C VAL A 113 6.88 -6.88 -1.73
N GLY A 114 5.92 -5.97 -1.56
CA GLY A 114 4.70 -5.90 -2.36
C GLY A 114 4.96 -5.73 -3.86
N ILE A 115 5.97 -4.95 -4.26
CA ILE A 115 6.37 -4.78 -5.67
C ILE A 115 6.85 -6.10 -6.27
N ILE A 116 7.60 -6.92 -5.49
CA ILE A 116 8.05 -8.24 -5.93
C ILE A 116 6.83 -9.13 -6.24
N PHE A 117 5.86 -9.19 -5.32
CA PHE A 117 4.62 -9.94 -5.54
C PHE A 117 3.81 -9.41 -6.73
N TYR A 118 3.76 -8.09 -6.90
CA TYR A 118 3.10 -7.47 -8.05
C TYR A 118 3.77 -7.87 -9.37
N TYR A 119 5.10 -7.88 -9.43
CA TYR A 119 5.86 -8.30 -10.60
C TYR A 119 5.56 -9.76 -10.97
N PHE A 120 5.60 -10.67 -9.99
CA PHE A 120 5.26 -12.09 -10.23
C PHE A 120 3.82 -12.26 -10.70
N ALA A 121 2.86 -11.58 -10.06
CA ALA A 121 1.46 -11.64 -10.44
C ALA A 121 1.26 -11.15 -11.88
N ARG A 122 1.87 -10.03 -12.23
CA ARG A 122 1.71 -9.44 -13.56
C ARG A 122 2.36 -10.29 -14.65
N LYS A 123 3.55 -10.84 -14.41
CA LYS A 123 4.23 -11.76 -15.32
C LYS A 123 3.40 -13.01 -15.61
N GLU A 124 2.63 -13.48 -14.63
CA GLU A 124 1.79 -14.66 -14.78
C GLU A 124 0.51 -14.40 -15.59
N TYR A 125 -0.02 -13.18 -15.50
CA TYR A 125 -1.25 -12.78 -16.22
C TYR A 125 -0.99 -12.08 -17.55
N ASP A 126 0.27 -11.76 -17.88
CA ASP A 126 0.59 -11.03 -19.10
C ASP A 126 0.42 -11.93 -20.33
N LYS A 127 -0.62 -11.61 -21.11
CA LYS A 127 -0.80 -12.17 -22.45
C LYS A 127 0.18 -11.39 -23.36
N LYS A 128 1.22 -12.09 -23.82
CA LYS A 128 2.25 -11.71 -24.82
C LYS A 128 2.07 -10.31 -25.44
N GLY A 129 2.90 -9.34 -25.00
CA GLY A 129 3.13 -8.10 -25.77
C GLY A 129 2.83 -6.77 -25.08
N THR A 130 2.33 -6.75 -23.85
CA THR A 130 2.17 -5.48 -23.12
C THR A 130 3.39 -5.21 -22.23
N PRO A 131 3.91 -3.96 -22.14
CA PRO A 131 5.03 -3.67 -21.26
C PRO A 131 4.63 -3.95 -19.80
N LEU A 132 5.45 -4.75 -19.09
CA LEU A 132 5.23 -5.18 -17.69
C LEU A 132 4.99 -4.01 -16.74
N PHE A 133 5.60 -2.86 -17.00
CA PHE A 133 5.41 -1.63 -16.25
C PHE A 133 5.20 -0.47 -17.20
N ASN A 134 4.25 0.39 -16.91
CA ASN A 134 4.18 1.70 -17.55
C ASN A 134 5.36 2.55 -17.00
N LYS A 135 5.85 3.51 -17.80
CA LYS A 135 7.00 4.37 -17.44
C LYS A 135 6.84 5.00 -16.04
N TRP A 136 5.63 5.41 -15.69
CA TRP A 136 5.32 5.99 -14.37
C TRP A 136 5.31 4.95 -13.23
N GLU A 137 4.80 3.75 -13.51
CA GLU A 137 4.81 2.64 -12.54
C GLU A 137 6.25 2.19 -12.24
N LEU A 138 7.08 2.12 -13.28
CA LEU A 138 8.50 1.78 -13.13
C LEU A 138 9.24 2.84 -12.30
N ALA A 139 9.03 4.12 -12.58
CA ALA A 139 9.65 5.20 -11.81
C ALA A 139 9.24 5.14 -10.33
N LEU A 140 7.96 4.93 -10.02
CA LEU A 140 7.48 4.76 -8.64
C LEU A 140 8.08 3.53 -7.97
N ALA A 141 8.17 2.40 -8.67
CA ALA A 141 8.77 1.18 -8.14
C ALA A 141 10.25 1.38 -7.79
N ILE A 142 11.02 2.05 -8.66
CA ILE A 142 12.43 2.38 -8.41
C ILE A 142 12.57 3.29 -7.19
N ILE A 143 11.75 4.34 -7.07
CA ILE A 143 11.78 5.26 -5.92
C ILE A 143 11.51 4.49 -4.61
N ILE A 144 10.50 3.63 -4.59
CA ILE A 144 10.16 2.83 -3.40
C ILE A 144 11.30 1.88 -3.05
N CYS A 145 11.93 1.22 -4.04
CA CYS A 145 13.06 0.34 -3.81
C CYS A 145 14.28 1.09 -3.23
N ILE A 146 14.58 2.29 -3.75
CA ILE A 146 15.66 3.14 -3.22
C ILE A 146 15.36 3.53 -1.77
N LEU A 147 14.14 4.00 -1.48
CA LEU A 147 13.72 4.34 -0.14
C LEU A 147 13.77 3.14 0.82
N ALA A 148 13.41 1.95 0.36
CA ALA A 148 13.52 0.73 1.16
C ALA A 148 14.98 0.39 1.51
N VAL A 149 15.91 0.51 0.56
CA VAL A 149 17.35 0.32 0.81
C VAL A 149 17.87 1.34 1.82
N VAL A 150 17.52 2.60 1.67
CA VAL A 150 17.87 3.66 2.64
C VAL A 150 17.31 3.35 4.02
N SER A 151 16.08 2.89 4.09
CA SER A 151 15.40 2.50 5.34
C SER A 151 16.13 1.36 6.05
N VAL A 152 16.50 0.31 5.32
CA VAL A 152 17.30 -0.81 5.86
C VAL A 152 18.66 -0.32 6.36
N TYR A 153 19.34 0.53 5.61
CA TYR A 153 20.62 1.11 6.02
C TYR A 153 20.49 1.91 7.33
N LEU A 154 19.44 2.73 7.46
CA LEU A 154 19.19 3.52 8.67
C LEU A 154 18.83 2.67 9.89
N LEU A 155 18.11 1.56 9.69
CA LEU A 155 17.82 0.59 10.75
C LEU A 155 19.10 -0.12 11.23
N VAL A 156 19.95 -0.58 10.30
CA VAL A 156 21.20 -1.26 10.63
C VAL A 156 22.17 -0.32 11.37
N THR A 157 22.21 0.95 10.99
CA THR A 157 23.06 1.97 11.66
C THR A 157 22.46 2.48 12.97
N LYS A 158 21.35 1.93 13.46
CA LYS A 158 20.62 2.34 14.68
C LYS A 158 20.29 3.84 14.75
N LYS A 159 20.23 4.50 13.60
CA LYS A 159 19.78 5.90 13.52
C LYS A 159 18.25 6.05 13.62
N ILE A 160 17.53 4.96 13.38
CA ILE A 160 16.07 4.84 13.61
C ILE A 160 15.92 3.69 14.61
N SER A 161 15.31 3.96 15.76
CA SER A 161 14.82 2.95 16.72
C SER A 161 13.31 2.80 16.57
N LEU A 162 12.84 1.59 16.68
CA LEU A 162 11.42 1.25 16.84
C LEU A 162 10.93 1.61 18.23
#